data_b67d642a36e235427eff61ae76e3e1b7
#
_entry.id   b67d642a36e235427eff61ae76e3e1b7
#
_cell.length_a   1.000
_cell.length_b   1.000
_cell.length_c   1.000
_cell.angle_alpha   90.00
_cell.angle_beta   90.00
_cell.angle_gamma   90.00
#
_symmetry.space_group_name_H-M   'P 1'
#
loop_
_entity.id
_entity.type
_entity.pdbx_description
1 polymer ?
#
loop_
_entity_poly.entity_id
_entity_poly.type
_entity_poly.pdbx_seq_one_letter_code
_entity_poly.pdbx_strand_id
1 'polypeptide(L)'
;MEDVVWYRKPLLSEPVAVLAFEGWSDAGNTATGCVENLSSTYDVEPFAELDSDSYYNYQMRRPVVEVKDFGERNFHWPQTSFYSIEDYKLKSDLILVFGEEPSMKWKDYSRNISDTLLELGVKKAVTLGAFFGQVAHTLPVPIFGVSGDPTFHSRHNVLNPNYSGPTGITSVVGQNLRDSGIETAGLWAAV
;
A
#
# COMPACT_ATOMS: atom_id res chain seq x y z
N MET A 1 16.78 9.48 1.53
CA MET A 1 16.16 8.42 2.36
C MET A 1 16.40 8.69 3.86
N GLU A 2 16.32 9.95 4.28
CA GLU A 2 16.46 10.31 5.70
C GLU A 2 15.24 9.89 6.54
N ASP A 3 14.08 9.70 5.89
CA ASP A 3 12.81 9.38 6.56
C ASP A 3 12.43 7.88 6.52
N VAL A 4 13.36 6.98 6.20
CA VAL A 4 13.14 5.52 6.21
C VAL A 4 13.94 4.88 7.33
N VAL A 5 13.27 4.26 8.27
CA VAL A 5 13.86 3.52 9.38
C VAL A 5 13.96 2.05 9.00
N TRP A 6 15.18 1.52 8.91
CA TRP A 6 15.43 0.13 8.56
C TRP A 6 15.71 -0.71 9.80
N TYR A 7 15.02 -1.82 9.95
CA TYR A 7 15.28 -2.83 10.99
C TYR A 7 16.15 -3.96 10.46
N ARG A 8 15.92 -4.34 9.19
CA ARG A 8 16.73 -5.31 8.45
C ARG A 8 16.66 -5.00 6.95
N LYS A 9 17.59 -5.50 6.16
CA LYS A 9 17.53 -5.43 4.70
C LYS A 9 17.30 -6.84 4.16
N PRO A 10 16.11 -7.13 3.58
CA PRO A 10 15.80 -8.45 3.05
C PRO A 10 16.64 -8.73 1.78
N LEU A 11 16.92 -10.02 1.52
CA LEU A 11 17.56 -10.48 0.29
C LEU A 11 16.48 -11.07 -0.61
N LEU A 12 16.06 -10.32 -1.62
CA LEU A 12 14.90 -10.65 -2.43
C LEU A 12 15.27 -11.06 -3.85
N SER A 13 14.51 -11.99 -4.41
CA SER A 13 14.62 -12.46 -5.78
C SER A 13 13.44 -11.95 -6.62
N GLU A 14 13.73 -11.08 -7.60
CA GLU A 14 12.74 -10.49 -8.51
C GLU A 14 11.47 -9.99 -7.80
N PRO A 15 11.59 -9.14 -6.76
CA PRO A 15 10.46 -8.77 -5.92
C PRO A 15 9.38 -7.99 -6.67
N VAL A 16 8.13 -8.27 -6.31
CA VAL A 16 6.94 -7.52 -6.74
C VAL A 16 6.35 -6.82 -5.53
N ALA A 17 6.03 -5.53 -5.65
CA ALA A 17 5.43 -4.78 -4.55
C ALA A 17 3.90 -4.76 -4.64
N VAL A 18 3.23 -4.91 -3.49
CA VAL A 18 1.78 -4.72 -3.32
C VAL A 18 1.56 -3.64 -2.27
N LEU A 19 0.83 -2.59 -2.63
CA LEU A 19 0.67 -1.42 -1.79
C LEU A 19 -0.81 -1.11 -1.53
N ALA A 20 -1.15 -0.79 -0.29
CA ALA A 20 -2.46 -0.27 0.10
C ALA A 20 -2.34 0.75 1.22
N PHE A 21 -3.23 1.75 1.23
CA PHE A 21 -3.21 2.81 2.24
C PHE A 21 -4.62 3.04 2.77
N GLU A 22 -4.77 3.07 4.09
CA GLU A 22 -6.02 3.44 4.76
C GLU A 22 -6.46 4.86 4.36
N GLY A 23 -7.71 5.18 4.61
CA GLY A 23 -8.26 6.51 4.43
C GLY A 23 -9.10 6.66 3.17
N TRP A 24 -8.89 7.73 2.41
CA TRP A 24 -9.75 8.10 1.28
C TRP A 24 -9.92 7.00 0.22
N SER A 25 -8.88 6.23 -0.02
CA SER A 25 -8.81 5.22 -1.09
C SER A 25 -9.10 3.79 -0.60
N ASP A 26 -9.66 3.61 0.59
CA ASP A 26 -9.83 2.30 1.22
C ASP A 26 -11.24 2.11 1.82
N ALA A 27 -12.25 2.17 0.97
CA ALA A 27 -13.63 1.96 1.41
C ALA A 27 -13.80 0.59 2.08
N GLY A 28 -14.32 0.60 3.31
CA GLY A 28 -14.55 -0.60 4.11
C GLY A 28 -13.28 -1.37 4.48
N ASN A 29 -12.13 -0.72 4.51
CA ASN A 29 -10.80 -1.34 4.75
C ASN A 29 -10.54 -2.53 3.80
N THR A 30 -11.06 -2.42 2.58
CA THR A 30 -11.01 -3.54 1.62
C THR A 30 -9.60 -3.73 1.07
N ALA A 31 -8.92 -2.64 0.72
CA ALA A 31 -7.59 -2.70 0.14
C ALA A 31 -6.52 -3.05 1.19
N THR A 32 -6.52 -2.35 2.32
CA THR A 32 -5.59 -2.66 3.43
C THR A 32 -5.85 -4.04 4.01
N GLY A 33 -7.09 -4.45 4.20
CA GLY A 33 -7.44 -5.78 4.67
C GLY A 33 -6.91 -6.92 3.78
N CYS A 34 -6.78 -6.71 2.46
CA CYS A 34 -6.11 -7.68 1.59
C CYS A 34 -4.63 -7.82 1.93
N VAL A 35 -3.93 -6.71 2.15
CA VAL A 35 -2.49 -6.71 2.44
C VAL A 35 -2.22 -7.23 3.85
N GLU A 36 -3.02 -6.83 4.82
CA GLU A 36 -2.96 -7.32 6.20
C GLU A 36 -3.20 -8.83 6.28
N ASN A 37 -4.15 -9.35 5.51
CA ASN A 37 -4.39 -10.80 5.44
C ASN A 37 -3.18 -11.55 4.90
N LEU A 38 -2.49 -11.00 3.88
CA LEU A 38 -1.26 -11.58 3.37
C LEU A 38 -0.15 -11.56 4.44
N SER A 39 0.09 -10.42 5.09
CA SER A 39 1.13 -10.31 6.11
C SER A 39 0.89 -11.25 7.29
N SER A 40 -0.36 -11.37 7.74
CA SER A 40 -0.77 -12.27 8.83
C SER A 40 -0.66 -13.73 8.44
N THR A 41 -1.01 -14.08 7.18
CA THR A 41 -0.93 -15.47 6.68
C THR A 41 0.51 -15.98 6.64
N TYR A 42 1.46 -15.10 6.34
CA TYR A 42 2.89 -15.44 6.29
C TYR A 42 3.64 -15.11 7.58
N ASP A 43 2.96 -14.58 8.61
CA ASP A 43 3.53 -14.22 9.92
C ASP A 43 4.81 -13.37 9.79
N VAL A 44 4.73 -12.31 8.97
CA VAL A 44 5.88 -11.46 8.67
C VAL A 44 5.90 -10.19 9.51
N GLU A 45 7.08 -9.83 9.98
CA GLU A 45 7.35 -8.59 10.69
C GLU A 45 7.89 -7.50 9.73
N PRO A 46 7.66 -6.22 10.03
CA PRO A 46 8.18 -5.15 9.19
C PRO A 46 9.71 -5.16 9.15
N PHE A 47 10.27 -4.94 7.97
CA PHE A 47 11.71 -4.78 7.81
C PHE A 47 12.15 -3.31 7.75
N ALA A 48 11.23 -2.41 7.41
CA ALA A 48 11.44 -0.97 7.41
C ALA A 48 10.12 -0.23 7.61
N GLU A 49 10.21 1.04 7.97
CA GLU A 49 9.07 1.93 8.18
C GLU A 49 9.40 3.35 7.73
N LEU A 50 8.39 4.11 7.34
CA LEU A 50 8.54 5.54 7.17
C LEU A 50 8.47 6.23 8.52
N ASP A 51 9.32 7.24 8.74
CA ASP A 51 9.29 8.03 9.97
C ASP A 51 7.96 8.75 10.14
N SER A 52 7.20 8.36 11.15
CA SER A 52 5.86 8.88 11.42
C SER A 52 5.83 10.39 11.65
N ASP A 53 6.83 10.93 12.33
CA ASP A 53 6.91 12.37 12.67
C ASP A 53 7.06 13.24 11.40
N SER A 54 7.59 12.66 10.33
CA SER A 54 7.75 13.36 9.06
C SER A 54 6.45 13.53 8.27
N TYR A 55 5.46 12.64 8.46
CA TYR A 55 4.31 12.54 7.55
C TYR A 55 2.94 12.67 8.21
N TYR A 56 2.83 12.51 9.54
CA TYR A 56 1.53 12.51 10.20
C TYR A 56 1.35 13.71 11.13
N ASN A 57 0.19 14.35 11.03
CA ASN A 57 -0.26 15.32 12.01
C ASN A 57 -1.07 14.61 13.09
N TYR A 58 -0.49 14.39 14.24
CA TYR A 58 -1.12 13.65 15.34
C TYR A 58 -2.36 14.31 15.96
N GLN A 59 -2.65 15.56 15.62
CA GLN A 59 -3.94 16.17 15.99
C GLN A 59 -5.07 15.70 15.05
N MET A 60 -4.74 15.40 13.79
CA MET A 60 -5.69 14.88 12.80
C MET A 60 -5.79 13.36 12.87
N ARG A 61 -4.65 12.68 13.04
CA ARG A 61 -4.54 11.22 13.14
C ARG A 61 -3.85 10.88 14.46
N ARG A 62 -4.66 10.69 15.50
CA ARG A 62 -4.14 10.47 16.86
C ARG A 62 -3.59 9.07 17.01
N PRO A 63 -2.45 8.90 17.72
CA PRO A 63 -2.01 7.58 18.14
C PRO A 63 -3.08 6.94 19.05
N VAL A 64 -3.23 5.63 18.92
CA VAL A 64 -4.15 4.85 19.76
C VAL A 64 -3.39 4.28 20.94
N VAL A 65 -3.96 4.39 22.15
CA VAL A 65 -3.41 3.78 23.35
C VAL A 65 -4.15 2.47 23.65
N GLU A 66 -3.39 1.41 23.76
CA GLU A 66 -3.84 0.13 24.30
C GLU A 66 -3.38 -0.02 25.75
N VAL A 67 -4.29 -0.41 26.63
CA VAL A 67 -3.95 -0.69 28.04
C VAL A 67 -3.84 -2.21 28.20
N LYS A 68 -2.63 -2.67 28.53
CA LYS A 68 -2.32 -4.07 28.85
C LYS A 68 -2.51 -4.35 30.33
N ASP A 69 -2.26 -5.60 30.72
CA ASP A 69 -2.32 -6.05 32.11
C ASP A 69 -1.44 -5.16 33.02
N PHE A 70 -1.91 -4.96 34.25
CA PHE A 70 -1.25 -4.11 35.25
C PHE A 70 -1.13 -2.62 34.91
N GLY A 71 -1.91 -2.12 33.91
CA GLY A 71 -1.96 -0.70 33.55
C GLY A 71 -0.80 -0.23 32.67
N GLU A 72 -0.01 -1.13 32.12
CA GLU A 72 0.98 -0.83 31.08
C GLU A 72 0.28 -0.27 29.85
N ARG A 73 0.81 0.79 29.26
CA ARG A 73 0.24 1.46 28.08
C ARG A 73 1.15 1.27 26.88
N ASN A 74 0.60 0.72 25.82
CA ASN A 74 1.24 0.66 24.50
C ASN A 74 0.61 1.72 23.58
N PHE A 75 1.43 2.46 22.83
CA PHE A 75 0.98 3.48 21.88
C PHE A 75 1.21 2.99 20.47
N HIS A 76 0.14 2.92 19.70
CA HIS A 76 0.19 2.63 18.27
C HIS A 76 0.12 3.96 17.51
N TRP A 77 1.23 4.30 16.86
CA TRP A 77 1.35 5.52 16.06
C TRP A 77 0.88 5.25 14.63
N PRO A 78 0.26 6.26 13.96
CA PRO A 78 -0.02 6.13 12.54
C PRO A 78 1.28 5.91 11.78
N GLN A 79 1.31 4.93 10.87
CA GLN A 79 2.56 4.46 10.31
C GLN A 79 2.38 3.83 8.93
N THR A 80 3.46 3.79 8.16
CA THR A 80 3.59 3.01 6.94
C THR A 80 4.76 2.07 7.05
N SER A 81 4.50 0.79 6.90
CA SER A 81 5.47 -0.29 7.10
C SER A 81 5.70 -1.10 5.83
N PHE A 82 6.91 -1.65 5.72
CA PHE A 82 7.34 -2.50 4.62
C PHE A 82 7.61 -3.91 5.15
N TYR A 83 7.01 -4.91 4.52
CA TYR A 83 7.14 -6.33 4.87
C TYR A 83 7.67 -7.10 3.67
N SER A 84 8.39 -8.19 3.90
CA SER A 84 8.83 -9.10 2.84
C SER A 84 8.28 -10.50 3.05
N ILE A 85 7.79 -11.11 1.97
CA ILE A 85 7.40 -12.52 1.91
C ILE A 85 8.38 -13.22 0.98
N GLU A 86 9.21 -14.07 1.55
CA GLU A 86 10.24 -14.86 0.89
C GLU A 86 9.79 -16.33 0.95
N ASP A 87 9.00 -16.79 -0.04
CA ASP A 87 8.50 -18.18 -0.10
C ASP A 87 8.93 -18.81 -1.43
N TYR A 88 9.71 -19.88 -1.37
CA TYR A 88 10.19 -20.63 -2.54
C TYR A 88 9.07 -21.20 -3.44
N LYS A 89 7.83 -21.22 -2.96
CA LYS A 89 6.65 -21.59 -3.76
C LYS A 89 6.16 -20.46 -4.67
N LEU A 90 6.56 -19.22 -4.38
CA LEU A 90 6.25 -18.06 -5.19
C LEU A 90 7.25 -17.96 -6.33
N LYS A 91 6.80 -17.43 -7.48
CA LYS A 91 7.68 -17.15 -8.61
C LYS A 91 8.55 -15.92 -8.37
N SER A 92 8.11 -15.02 -7.51
CA SER A 92 8.74 -13.77 -7.16
C SER A 92 8.50 -13.54 -5.68
N ASP A 93 9.47 -12.99 -4.98
CA ASP A 93 9.25 -12.52 -3.62
C ASP A 93 8.28 -11.33 -3.61
N LEU A 94 7.57 -11.14 -2.50
CA LEU A 94 6.65 -10.03 -2.38
C LEU A 94 7.17 -9.01 -1.37
N ILE A 95 7.00 -7.74 -1.70
CA ILE A 95 7.09 -6.65 -0.73
C ILE A 95 5.66 -6.13 -0.52
N LEU A 96 5.23 -6.12 0.73
CA LEU A 96 3.97 -5.50 1.12
C LEU A 96 4.27 -4.13 1.71
N VAL A 97 3.55 -3.10 1.27
CA VAL A 97 3.63 -1.75 1.83
C VAL A 97 2.24 -1.31 2.19
N PHE A 98 1.98 -1.13 3.47
CA PHE A 98 0.69 -0.63 3.89
C PHE A 98 0.78 0.21 5.17
N GLY A 99 -0.23 1.02 5.38
CA GLY A 99 -0.33 1.92 6.51
C GLY A 99 -1.37 3.00 6.26
N GLU A 100 -1.34 4.02 7.07
CA GLU A 100 -2.31 5.10 7.01
C GLU A 100 -1.95 6.13 5.93
N GLU A 101 -2.98 6.78 5.36
CA GLU A 101 -2.76 7.91 4.45
C GLU A 101 -2.05 9.06 5.17
N PRO A 102 -0.92 9.58 4.66
CA PRO A 102 -0.16 10.62 5.32
C PRO A 102 -0.91 11.96 5.35
N SER A 103 -0.77 12.72 6.41
CA SER A 103 -1.40 14.03 6.56
C SER A 103 -0.69 15.12 5.75
N MET A 104 0.58 14.93 5.42
CA MET A 104 1.42 15.95 4.77
C MET A 104 2.56 15.36 3.96
N LYS A 105 3.27 16.22 3.21
CA LYS A 105 4.48 15.89 2.42
C LYS A 105 4.29 14.72 1.44
N TRP A 106 3.14 14.62 0.81
CA TRP A 106 2.78 13.51 -0.09
C TRP A 106 3.79 13.23 -1.18
N LYS A 107 4.46 14.25 -1.71
CA LYS A 107 5.47 14.10 -2.76
C LYS A 107 6.74 13.42 -2.24
N ASP A 108 7.19 13.81 -1.04
CA ASP A 108 8.37 13.21 -0.42
C ASP A 108 8.05 11.80 0.10
N TYR A 109 6.87 11.62 0.68
CA TYR A 109 6.33 10.32 1.07
C TYR A 109 6.34 9.32 -0.11
N SER A 110 5.75 9.72 -1.25
CA SER A 110 5.70 8.87 -2.44
C SER A 110 7.08 8.57 -3.00
N ARG A 111 7.98 9.57 -2.98
CA ARG A 111 9.37 9.40 -3.43
C ARG A 111 10.13 8.43 -2.55
N ASN A 112 10.04 8.55 -1.22
CA ASN A 112 10.72 7.63 -0.30
C ASN A 112 10.23 6.18 -0.47
N ILE A 113 8.93 5.97 -0.74
CA ILE A 113 8.42 4.63 -1.09
C ILE A 113 9.06 4.15 -2.40
N SER A 114 9.06 4.95 -3.46
CA SER A 114 9.61 4.57 -4.75
C SER A 114 11.11 4.26 -4.67
N ASP A 115 11.87 5.12 -3.99
CA ASP A 115 13.31 4.97 -3.84
C ASP A 115 13.65 3.70 -3.04
N THR A 116 12.88 3.41 -1.97
CA THR A 116 13.03 2.18 -1.18
C THR A 116 12.77 0.93 -2.03
N LEU A 117 11.70 0.94 -2.83
CA LEU A 117 11.36 -0.18 -3.69
C LEU A 117 12.40 -0.38 -4.82
N LEU A 118 12.91 0.71 -5.40
CA LEU A 118 13.99 0.65 -6.40
C LEU A 118 15.29 0.10 -5.79
N GLU A 119 15.66 0.53 -4.57
CA GLU A 119 16.83 0.00 -3.86
C GLU A 119 16.73 -1.50 -3.60
N LEU A 120 15.51 -2.01 -3.41
CA LEU A 120 15.23 -3.44 -3.23
C LEU A 120 15.09 -4.22 -4.55
N GLY A 121 15.27 -3.55 -5.69
CA GLY A 121 15.22 -4.17 -7.01
C GLY A 121 13.82 -4.43 -7.57
N VAL A 122 12.79 -3.78 -7.02
CA VAL A 122 11.41 -3.89 -7.51
C VAL A 122 11.31 -3.31 -8.92
N LYS A 123 10.74 -4.10 -9.83
CA LYS A 123 10.44 -3.70 -11.22
C LYS A 123 8.95 -3.62 -11.49
N LYS A 124 8.12 -4.27 -10.66
CA LYS A 124 6.68 -4.34 -10.81
C LYS A 124 5.98 -4.04 -9.48
N ALA A 125 4.90 -3.27 -9.56
CA ALA A 125 4.10 -2.94 -8.40
C ALA A 125 2.60 -2.98 -8.71
N VAL A 126 1.81 -3.31 -7.70
CA VAL A 126 0.35 -3.22 -7.73
C VAL A 126 -0.11 -2.35 -6.57
N THR A 127 -0.83 -1.29 -6.86
CA THR A 127 -1.52 -0.51 -5.85
C THR A 127 -2.97 -0.97 -5.73
N LEU A 128 -3.44 -1.15 -4.51
CA LEU A 128 -4.82 -1.54 -4.22
C LEU A 128 -5.59 -0.34 -3.67
N GLY A 129 -6.83 -0.19 -4.10
CA GLY A 129 -7.75 0.80 -3.59
C GLY A 129 -9.18 0.29 -3.60
N ALA A 130 -10.06 0.96 -2.85
CA ALA A 130 -11.47 0.68 -2.84
C ALA A 130 -12.28 1.97 -2.71
N PHE A 131 -13.48 1.98 -3.27
CA PHE A 131 -14.42 3.09 -3.17
C PHE A 131 -15.85 2.57 -2.99
N PHE A 132 -16.70 3.35 -2.34
CA PHE A 132 -18.11 3.00 -2.24
C PHE A 132 -18.80 3.16 -3.58
N GLY A 133 -19.31 2.05 -4.12
CA GLY A 133 -20.04 1.97 -5.38
C GLY A 133 -21.50 1.56 -5.18
N GLN A 134 -22.33 1.78 -6.21
CA GLN A 134 -23.70 1.26 -6.22
C GLN A 134 -23.67 -0.20 -6.72
N VAL A 135 -23.20 -1.11 -5.86
CA VAL A 135 -23.10 -2.54 -6.18
C VAL A 135 -23.96 -3.36 -5.23
N ALA A 136 -24.68 -4.34 -5.79
CA ALA A 136 -25.45 -5.25 -4.97
C ALA A 136 -24.51 -6.29 -4.34
N HIS A 137 -24.60 -6.48 -3.03
CA HIS A 137 -23.78 -7.44 -2.27
C HIS A 137 -23.90 -8.90 -2.74
N THR A 138 -24.91 -9.20 -3.57
CA THR A 138 -25.13 -10.53 -4.17
C THR A 138 -24.41 -10.74 -5.50
N LEU A 139 -23.77 -9.70 -6.04
CA LEU A 139 -23.04 -9.76 -7.30
C LEU A 139 -21.52 -9.75 -7.04
N PRO A 140 -20.73 -10.27 -8.00
CA PRO A 140 -19.27 -10.13 -7.93
C PRO A 140 -18.86 -8.67 -7.85
N VAL A 141 -17.86 -8.37 -7.02
CA VAL A 141 -17.31 -7.02 -6.87
C VAL A 141 -16.67 -6.56 -8.18
N PRO A 142 -17.09 -5.43 -8.76
CA PRO A 142 -16.46 -4.88 -9.95
C PRO A 142 -15.04 -4.37 -9.61
N ILE A 143 -14.06 -4.77 -10.43
CA ILE A 143 -12.68 -4.32 -10.30
C ILE A 143 -12.35 -3.38 -11.45
N PHE A 144 -11.86 -2.19 -11.12
CA PHE A 144 -11.35 -1.22 -12.09
C PHE A 144 -9.82 -1.27 -12.11
N GLY A 145 -9.25 -1.14 -13.30
CA GLY A 145 -7.81 -1.21 -13.49
C GLY A 145 -7.23 0.10 -14.03
N VAL A 146 -6.09 0.52 -13.52
CA VAL A 146 -5.30 1.65 -14.05
C VAL A 146 -3.91 1.15 -14.39
N SER A 147 -3.50 1.23 -15.65
CA SER A 147 -2.17 0.80 -16.08
C SER A 147 -1.71 1.61 -17.28
N GLY A 148 -0.39 1.72 -17.47
CA GLY A 148 0.20 2.23 -18.69
C GLY A 148 0.19 1.23 -19.86
N ASP A 149 -0.15 -0.05 -19.62
CA ASP A 149 -0.27 -1.08 -20.66
C ASP A 149 -1.66 -1.01 -21.31
N PRO A 150 -1.75 -0.70 -22.62
CA PRO A 150 -3.03 -0.64 -23.33
C PRO A 150 -3.82 -1.96 -23.33
N THR A 151 -3.15 -3.09 -23.17
CA THR A 151 -3.77 -4.41 -23.17
C THR A 151 -4.22 -4.89 -21.79
N PHE A 152 -3.90 -4.13 -20.73
CA PHE A 152 -4.12 -4.52 -19.36
C PHE A 152 -5.58 -4.88 -19.05
N HIS A 153 -6.52 -4.03 -19.48
CA HIS A 153 -7.95 -4.23 -19.22
C HIS A 153 -8.50 -5.51 -19.84
N SER A 154 -8.16 -5.78 -21.11
CA SER A 154 -8.61 -6.99 -21.79
C SER A 154 -7.95 -8.26 -21.27
N ARG A 155 -6.66 -8.17 -20.89
CA ARG A 155 -5.90 -9.31 -20.39
C ARG A 155 -6.32 -9.73 -18.99
N HIS A 156 -6.72 -8.78 -18.14
CA HIS A 156 -7.08 -9.03 -16.74
C HIS A 156 -8.59 -8.95 -16.47
N ASN A 157 -9.42 -8.70 -17.50
CA ASN A 157 -10.87 -8.57 -17.36
C ASN A 157 -11.28 -7.55 -16.29
N VAL A 158 -10.62 -6.41 -16.27
CA VAL A 158 -10.92 -5.30 -15.36
C VAL A 158 -11.54 -4.13 -16.12
N LEU A 159 -12.36 -3.35 -15.42
CA LEU A 159 -13.04 -2.19 -15.99
C LEU A 159 -12.09 -1.00 -16.14
N ASN A 160 -12.35 -0.15 -17.13
CA ASN A 160 -11.59 1.09 -17.30
C ASN A 160 -12.25 2.20 -16.47
N PRO A 161 -11.53 2.84 -15.53
CA PRO A 161 -12.08 3.96 -14.78
C PRO A 161 -12.18 5.20 -15.67
N ASN A 162 -13.24 5.99 -15.46
CA ASN A 162 -13.43 7.29 -16.11
C ASN A 162 -13.49 8.44 -15.09
N TYR A 163 -12.92 8.24 -13.91
CA TYR A 163 -12.93 9.21 -12.83
C TYR A 163 -11.94 10.35 -13.07
N SER A 164 -12.40 11.58 -12.82
CA SER A 164 -11.58 12.78 -12.77
C SER A 164 -12.05 13.63 -11.59
N GLY A 165 -11.15 13.92 -10.65
CA GLY A 165 -11.50 14.65 -9.42
C GLY A 165 -10.40 14.56 -8.36
N PRO A 166 -10.73 14.90 -7.09
CA PRO A 166 -9.82 14.73 -5.96
C PRO A 166 -9.34 13.29 -5.82
N THR A 167 -8.11 13.11 -5.36
CA THR A 167 -7.50 11.78 -5.26
C THR A 167 -6.85 11.56 -3.90
N GLY A 168 -6.70 10.29 -3.52
CA GLY A 168 -5.97 9.86 -2.33
C GLY A 168 -4.51 9.49 -2.63
N ILE A 169 -3.79 9.18 -1.58
CA ILE A 169 -2.35 8.86 -1.64
C ILE A 169 -2.04 7.66 -2.54
N THR A 170 -2.92 6.68 -2.61
CA THR A 170 -2.78 5.47 -3.44
C THR A 170 -2.50 5.81 -4.90
N SER A 171 -3.25 6.77 -5.46
CA SER A 171 -3.04 7.23 -6.84
C SER A 171 -1.74 8.00 -7.01
N VAL A 172 -1.39 8.83 -6.03
CA VAL A 172 -0.15 9.64 -6.05
C VAL A 172 1.08 8.74 -6.00
N VAL A 173 1.09 7.75 -5.09
CA VAL A 173 2.15 6.74 -5.02
C VAL A 173 2.21 5.93 -6.32
N GLY A 174 1.08 5.44 -6.82
CA GLY A 174 1.04 4.69 -8.07
C GLY A 174 1.58 5.48 -9.28
N GLN A 175 1.32 6.79 -9.35
CA GLN A 175 1.90 7.64 -10.39
C GLN A 175 3.40 7.84 -10.19
N ASN A 176 3.85 8.09 -8.96
CA ASN A 176 5.27 8.27 -8.66
C ASN A 176 6.10 7.00 -8.96
N LEU A 177 5.56 5.81 -8.67
CA LEU A 177 6.18 4.53 -9.04
C LEU A 177 6.39 4.42 -10.56
N ARG A 178 5.36 4.76 -11.36
CA ARG A 178 5.46 4.77 -12.83
C ARG A 178 6.51 5.76 -13.33
N ASP A 179 6.50 6.97 -12.79
CA ASP A 179 7.45 8.03 -13.16
C ASP A 179 8.91 7.64 -12.81
N SER A 180 9.07 6.80 -11.78
CA SER A 180 10.36 6.22 -11.36
C SER A 180 10.77 4.99 -12.16
N GLY A 181 9.98 4.54 -13.14
CA GLY A 181 10.29 3.42 -14.02
C GLY A 181 9.85 2.04 -13.51
N ILE A 182 9.06 1.98 -12.44
CA ILE A 182 8.44 0.73 -11.96
C ILE A 182 7.15 0.49 -12.75
N GLU A 183 7.04 -0.67 -13.42
CA GLU A 183 5.80 -1.10 -14.07
C GLU A 183 4.69 -1.24 -13.03
N THR A 184 3.71 -0.33 -13.06
CA THR A 184 2.71 -0.24 -11.98
C THR A 184 1.30 -0.36 -12.52
N ALA A 185 0.51 -1.24 -11.90
CA ALA A 185 -0.92 -1.34 -12.09
C ALA A 185 -1.66 -0.93 -10.80
N GLY A 186 -2.76 -0.19 -10.94
CA GLY A 186 -3.69 0.10 -9.85
C GLY A 186 -4.95 -0.74 -10.01
N LEU A 187 -5.39 -1.41 -8.95
CA LEU A 187 -6.64 -2.16 -8.89
C LEU A 187 -7.57 -1.52 -7.86
N TRP A 188 -8.80 -1.27 -8.27
CA TRP A 188 -9.80 -0.57 -7.45
C TRP A 188 -11.08 -1.39 -7.36
N ALA A 189 -11.47 -1.77 -6.14
CA ALA A 189 -12.72 -2.46 -5.88
C ALA A 189 -13.86 -1.45 -5.66
N ALA A 190 -15.00 -1.65 -6.32
CA ALA A 190 -16.24 -0.95 -5.98
C ALA A 190 -17.00 -1.79 -4.95
N VAL A 191 -17.13 -1.31 -3.71
CA VAL A 191 -17.73 -2.03 -2.58
C VAL A 191 -18.92 -1.28 -2.01
#